data_9760ccbdfa585a478101e6d218caddc1
#
_entry.id   9760ccbdfa585a478101e6d218caddc1
#
_cell.length_a   1.000
_cell.length_b   1.000
_cell.length_c   1.000
_cell.angle_alpha   90.00
_cell.angle_beta   90.00
_cell.angle_gamma   90.00
#
_symmetry.space_group_name_H-M   'P 1'
#
loop_
_entity.id
_entity.type
_entity.pdbx_description
1 polymer ?
#
loop_
_entity_poly.entity_id
_entity_poly.type
_entity_poly.pdbx_seq_one_letter_code
_entity_poly.pdbx_strand_id
1 'polypeptide(L)'
;MENCGDISSRKRRKPYIRKLCLALAMLAAVGIVWLIISVNNSMRPALASLAETRINSIATEAMNQAITESLNSGSDYDCLITSYDNGEKVYMLQADARRMNLLASECCAAAQKRIAEVGEQGVSLPLGTVSGITYLTGRGPRIRVTFTPAGSVYSEFCSTLSSSGINQSLYRVNLRLTASIRLIMPGISRSIKVSSEAAIAESIIVGEVPQVYTNVESTDDMLNLVPTEPLD
;
A
#
# COMPACT_ATOMS: atom_id res chain seq x y z
N MET A 1 -18.25 84.36 45.35
CA MET A 1 -16.90 83.87 45.63
C MET A 1 -16.88 82.40 45.20
N GLU A 2 -16.47 82.35 44.16
CA GLU A 2 -15.36 81.96 43.29
C GLU A 2 -15.49 80.48 42.88
N ASN A 3 -15.74 80.42 41.65
CA ASN A 3 -15.89 79.30 40.78
C ASN A 3 -14.47 78.75 40.45
N CYS A 4 -14.20 77.51 40.66
CA CYS A 4 -12.97 76.92 40.13
C CYS A 4 -13.33 75.76 39.21
N GLY A 5 -13.16 76.03 37.94
CA GLY A 5 -13.48 75.15 36.83
C GLY A 5 -12.53 73.96 36.74
N ASP A 6 -13.08 72.81 36.62
CA ASP A 6 -12.38 71.57 36.29
C ASP A 6 -12.14 71.52 34.77
N ILE A 7 -10.88 71.74 34.36
CA ILE A 7 -10.40 71.64 32.99
C ILE A 7 -10.04 70.17 32.72
N SER A 8 -11.00 69.38 32.34
CA SER A 8 -10.83 68.06 31.76
C SER A 8 -10.01 68.15 30.49
N SER A 9 -8.71 67.95 30.56
CA SER A 9 -7.82 67.86 29.41
C SER A 9 -8.05 66.54 28.65
N ARG A 10 -8.98 66.58 27.72
CA ARG A 10 -9.09 65.53 26.67
C ARG A 10 -7.84 65.54 25.84
N LYS A 11 -6.86 64.66 26.14
CA LYS A 11 -5.70 64.37 25.28
C LYS A 11 -6.17 63.94 23.89
N ARG A 12 -6.22 64.84 22.93
CA ARG A 12 -6.40 64.55 21.51
C ARG A 12 -5.23 63.62 21.09
N ARG A 13 -5.49 62.29 21.06
CA ARG A 13 -4.57 61.31 20.47
C ARG A 13 -4.35 61.70 19.03
N LYS A 14 -3.13 62.11 18.66
CA LYS A 14 -2.74 62.62 17.35
C LYS A 14 -3.22 61.62 16.26
N PRO A 15 -3.89 62.07 15.22
CA PRO A 15 -4.45 61.18 14.16
C PRO A 15 -3.39 60.30 13.49
N TYR A 16 -2.14 60.69 13.58
CA TYR A 16 -0.98 59.96 13.10
C TYR A 16 -0.78 58.62 13.86
N ILE A 17 -0.97 58.58 15.17
CA ILE A 17 -0.84 57.36 15.98
C ILE A 17 -1.93 56.34 15.60
N ARG A 18 -3.16 56.80 15.35
CA ARG A 18 -4.25 55.93 14.85
C ARG A 18 -3.94 55.33 13.49
N LYS A 19 -3.42 56.11 12.54
CA LYS A 19 -3.02 55.63 11.24
C LYS A 19 -1.85 54.64 11.31
N LEU A 20 -0.88 54.88 12.20
CA LEU A 20 0.25 53.96 12.44
C LEU A 20 -0.23 52.63 13.01
N CYS A 21 -1.11 52.66 14.02
CA CYS A 21 -1.67 51.44 14.62
C CYS A 21 -2.51 50.63 13.59
N LEU A 22 -3.27 51.31 12.73
CA LEU A 22 -4.03 50.64 11.64
C LEU A 22 -3.11 50.03 10.61
N ALA A 23 -2.03 50.69 10.23
CA ALA A 23 -1.03 50.14 9.31
C ALA A 23 -0.33 48.93 9.90
N LEU A 24 0.05 48.96 11.19
CA LEU A 24 0.68 47.86 11.89
C LEU A 24 -0.27 46.66 12.03
N ALA A 25 -1.55 46.90 12.32
CA ALA A 25 -2.58 45.86 12.39
C ALA A 25 -2.83 45.20 11.04
N MET A 26 -2.83 45.99 9.96
CA MET A 26 -2.96 45.49 8.58
C MET A 26 -1.76 44.62 8.19
N LEU A 27 -0.56 45.05 8.52
CA LEU A 27 0.68 44.32 8.26
C LEU A 27 0.74 43.00 9.04
N ALA A 28 0.28 43.02 10.30
CA ALA A 28 0.15 41.81 11.13
C ALA A 28 -0.88 40.84 10.54
N ALA A 29 -2.04 41.35 10.08
CA ALA A 29 -3.07 40.53 9.43
C ALA A 29 -2.55 39.86 8.15
N VAL A 30 -1.84 40.63 7.30
CA VAL A 30 -1.20 40.08 6.07
C VAL A 30 -0.16 39.04 6.44
N GLY A 31 0.66 39.26 7.47
CA GLY A 31 1.64 38.30 7.98
C GLY A 31 1.00 36.99 8.45
N ILE A 32 -0.11 37.10 9.19
CA ILE A 32 -0.87 35.92 9.66
C ILE A 32 -1.46 35.15 8.47
N VAL A 33 -2.06 35.81 7.51
CA VAL A 33 -2.60 35.18 6.31
C VAL A 33 -1.50 34.48 5.51
N TRP A 34 -0.36 35.15 5.32
CA TRP A 34 0.79 34.56 4.64
C TRP A 34 1.34 33.33 5.39
N LEU A 35 1.44 33.41 6.72
CA LEU A 35 1.86 32.28 7.56
C LEU A 35 0.89 31.09 7.43
N ILE A 36 -0.41 31.34 7.46
CA ILE A 36 -1.44 30.29 7.29
C ILE A 36 -1.31 29.63 5.91
N ILE A 37 -1.14 30.41 4.85
CA ILE A 37 -0.97 29.88 3.49
C ILE A 37 0.33 29.08 3.38
N SER A 38 1.44 29.57 3.94
CA SER A 38 2.74 28.91 3.92
C SER A 38 2.70 27.56 4.64
N VAL A 39 2.15 27.53 5.85
CA VAL A 39 1.98 26.30 6.65
C VAL A 39 1.07 25.31 5.89
N ASN A 40 -0.06 25.78 5.36
CA ASN A 40 -0.99 24.95 4.60
C ASN A 40 -0.32 24.31 3.37
N ASN A 41 0.48 25.07 2.61
CA ASN A 41 1.18 24.57 1.43
C ASN A 41 2.28 23.55 1.80
N SER A 42 3.00 23.77 2.88
CA SER A 42 4.05 22.86 3.36
C SER A 42 3.49 21.56 3.94
N MET A 43 2.33 21.62 4.60
CA MET A 43 1.71 20.43 5.22
C MET A 43 0.97 19.54 4.23
N ARG A 44 0.49 20.08 3.11
CA ARG A 44 -0.28 19.32 2.10
C ARG A 44 0.46 18.08 1.56
N PRO A 45 1.74 18.16 1.12
CA PRO A 45 2.43 16.98 0.60
C PRO A 45 2.67 15.91 1.67
N ALA A 46 2.95 16.32 2.91
CA ALA A 46 3.12 15.39 4.02
C ALA A 46 1.80 14.69 4.42
N LEU A 47 0.68 15.43 4.40
CA LEU A 47 -0.65 14.85 4.58
C LEU A 47 -0.96 13.83 3.49
N ALA A 48 -0.67 14.16 2.23
CA ALA A 48 -0.90 13.26 1.10
C ALA A 48 -0.11 11.96 1.26
N SER A 49 1.18 12.05 1.59
CA SER A 49 2.05 10.89 1.79
C SER A 49 1.57 9.98 2.94
N LEU A 50 1.18 10.56 4.08
CA LEU A 50 0.62 9.78 5.18
C LEU A 50 -0.71 9.13 4.82
N ALA A 51 -1.57 9.85 4.11
CA ALA A 51 -2.83 9.32 3.63
C ALA A 51 -2.62 8.17 2.65
N GLU A 52 -1.71 8.31 1.70
CA GLU A 52 -1.33 7.27 0.74
C GLU A 52 -0.83 6.00 1.46
N THR A 53 0.06 6.14 2.44
CA THR A 53 0.58 5.02 3.22
C THR A 53 -0.53 4.30 3.98
N ARG A 54 -1.42 5.05 4.63
CA ARG A 54 -2.54 4.47 5.37
C ARG A 54 -3.55 3.77 4.47
N ILE A 55 -3.92 4.39 3.35
CA ILE A 55 -4.84 3.81 2.39
C ILE A 55 -4.23 2.56 1.75
N ASN A 56 -2.93 2.59 1.42
CA ASN A 56 -2.23 1.42 0.90
C ASN A 56 -2.32 0.24 1.88
N SER A 57 -2.05 0.47 3.17
CA SER A 57 -2.16 -0.56 4.20
C SER A 57 -3.59 -1.14 4.30
N ILE A 58 -4.61 -0.27 4.36
CA ILE A 58 -6.01 -0.66 4.51
C ILE A 58 -6.51 -1.39 3.26
N ALA A 59 -6.16 -0.90 2.08
CA ALA A 59 -6.55 -1.53 0.82
C ALA A 59 -5.88 -2.90 0.63
N THR A 60 -4.61 -3.03 1.00
CA THR A 60 -3.91 -4.32 1.00
C THR A 60 -4.57 -5.30 1.96
N GLU A 61 -4.93 -4.86 3.16
CA GLU A 61 -5.65 -5.69 4.13
C GLU A 61 -7.02 -6.13 3.58
N ALA A 62 -7.78 -5.20 2.98
CA ALA A 62 -9.08 -5.51 2.37
C ALA A 62 -8.95 -6.54 1.22
N MET A 63 -7.92 -6.41 0.39
CA MET A 63 -7.64 -7.38 -0.69
C MET A 63 -7.24 -8.75 -0.13
N ASN A 64 -6.37 -8.79 0.89
CA ASN A 64 -5.97 -10.06 1.53
C ASN A 64 -7.15 -10.77 2.18
N GLN A 65 -8.02 -10.03 2.86
CA GLN A 65 -9.25 -10.59 3.44
C GLN A 65 -10.19 -11.12 2.35
N ALA A 66 -10.33 -10.41 1.23
CA ALA A 66 -11.14 -10.86 0.11
C ALA A 66 -10.61 -12.16 -0.49
N ILE A 67 -9.30 -12.28 -0.69
CA ILE A 67 -8.67 -13.52 -1.17
C ILE A 67 -8.94 -14.66 -0.20
N THR A 68 -8.69 -14.42 1.10
CA THR A 68 -8.87 -15.46 2.14
C THR A 68 -10.33 -15.92 2.23
N GLU A 69 -11.29 -15.02 2.16
CA GLU A 69 -12.72 -15.38 2.16
C GLU A 69 -13.11 -16.18 0.92
N SER A 70 -12.66 -15.75 -0.26
CA SER A 70 -12.97 -16.46 -1.51
C SER A 70 -12.37 -17.87 -1.50
N LEU A 71 -11.15 -18.05 -0.99
CA LEU A 71 -10.53 -19.36 -0.84
C LEU A 71 -11.27 -20.25 0.16
N ASN A 72 -11.75 -19.67 1.27
CA ASN A 72 -12.46 -20.43 2.31
C ASN A 72 -13.92 -20.77 1.95
N SER A 73 -14.55 -19.98 1.09
CA SER A 73 -15.96 -20.18 0.70
C SER A 73 -16.15 -21.22 -0.42
N GLY A 74 -15.08 -21.53 -1.15
CA GLY A 74 -15.12 -22.46 -2.27
C GLY A 74 -14.52 -23.82 -1.92
N SER A 75 -15.37 -24.81 -1.62
CA SER A 75 -14.92 -26.21 -1.45
C SER A 75 -14.33 -26.84 -2.72
N ASP A 76 -14.39 -26.14 -3.85
CA ASP A 76 -13.98 -26.63 -5.16
C ASP A 76 -12.57 -26.18 -5.58
N TYR A 77 -11.88 -25.40 -4.72
CA TYR A 77 -10.55 -24.87 -5.04
C TYR A 77 -9.38 -25.75 -4.58
N ASP A 78 -9.68 -26.87 -3.92
CA ASP A 78 -8.66 -27.81 -3.43
C ASP A 78 -7.86 -28.48 -4.57
N CYS A 79 -8.35 -28.41 -5.81
CA CYS A 79 -7.74 -29.01 -7.00
C CYS A 79 -7.49 -28.00 -8.13
N LEU A 80 -6.88 -26.85 -7.81
CA LEU A 80 -6.47 -25.87 -8.84
C LEU A 80 -5.34 -26.40 -9.73
N ILE A 81 -4.54 -27.31 -9.21
CA ILE A 81 -3.45 -27.97 -9.92
C ILE A 81 -3.66 -29.46 -9.79
N THR A 82 -3.74 -30.16 -10.93
CA THR A 82 -3.78 -31.61 -10.99
C THR A 82 -2.41 -32.14 -11.40
N SER A 83 -1.87 -33.04 -10.61
CA SER A 83 -0.65 -33.78 -10.95
C SER A 83 -1.01 -35.09 -11.62
N TYR A 84 -0.35 -35.37 -12.72
CA TYR A 84 -0.43 -36.68 -13.39
C TYR A 84 0.86 -37.43 -13.11
N ASP A 85 0.74 -38.62 -12.57
CA ASP A 85 1.85 -39.52 -12.30
C ASP A 85 1.60 -40.91 -12.95
N ASN A 86 2.64 -41.66 -13.10
CA ASN A 86 2.60 -43.04 -13.56
C ASN A 86 2.90 -44.04 -12.43
N GLY A 87 2.71 -43.63 -11.18
CA GLY A 87 2.99 -44.41 -9.98
C GLY A 87 4.41 -44.26 -9.45
N GLU A 88 5.34 -43.66 -10.22
CA GLU A 88 6.72 -43.42 -9.81
C GLU A 88 7.10 -41.92 -9.89
N LYS A 89 6.59 -41.21 -10.89
CA LYS A 89 7.00 -39.81 -11.17
C LYS A 89 5.83 -38.95 -11.59
N VAL A 90 5.84 -37.69 -11.11
CA VAL A 90 4.98 -36.64 -11.65
C VAL A 90 5.60 -36.17 -12.97
N TYR A 91 4.90 -36.42 -14.08
CA TYR A 91 5.38 -36.01 -15.40
C TYR A 91 4.63 -34.79 -15.96
N MET A 92 3.49 -34.45 -15.36
CA MET A 92 2.72 -33.27 -15.81
C MET A 92 2.00 -32.63 -14.64
N LEU A 93 2.07 -31.28 -14.58
CA LEU A 93 1.20 -30.46 -13.74
C LEU A 93 0.26 -29.69 -14.67
N GLN A 94 -1.04 -29.84 -14.44
CA GLN A 94 -2.06 -29.12 -15.20
C GLN A 94 -2.83 -28.20 -14.28
N ALA A 95 -2.84 -26.90 -14.59
CA ALA A 95 -3.68 -25.93 -13.94
C ALA A 95 -5.08 -25.90 -14.56
N ASP A 96 -6.14 -25.93 -13.74
CA ASP A 96 -7.50 -25.74 -14.21
C ASP A 96 -7.79 -24.24 -14.42
N ALA A 97 -7.60 -23.79 -15.66
CA ALA A 97 -7.78 -22.38 -16.03
C ALA A 97 -9.21 -21.89 -15.78
N ARG A 98 -10.22 -22.75 -15.87
CA ARG A 98 -11.62 -22.38 -15.61
C ARG A 98 -11.83 -22.05 -14.13
N ARG A 99 -11.36 -22.91 -13.23
CA ARG A 99 -11.46 -22.72 -11.79
C ARG A 99 -10.62 -21.53 -11.34
N MET A 100 -9.43 -21.38 -11.88
CA MET A 100 -8.57 -20.22 -11.61
C MET A 100 -9.25 -18.91 -12.01
N ASN A 101 -9.82 -18.82 -13.20
CA ASN A 101 -10.53 -17.62 -13.65
C ASN A 101 -11.79 -17.33 -12.81
N LEU A 102 -12.50 -18.34 -12.36
CA LEU A 102 -13.65 -18.17 -11.47
C LEU A 102 -13.20 -17.59 -10.12
N LEU A 103 -12.20 -18.20 -9.49
CA LEU A 103 -11.60 -17.70 -8.25
C LEU A 103 -11.11 -16.24 -8.39
N ALA A 104 -10.41 -15.95 -9.47
CA ALA A 104 -9.92 -14.59 -9.74
C ALA A 104 -11.06 -13.57 -9.84
N SER A 105 -12.15 -13.93 -10.51
CA SER A 105 -13.34 -13.09 -10.65
C SER A 105 -14.01 -12.83 -9.30
N GLU A 106 -14.16 -13.87 -8.47
CA GLU A 106 -14.73 -13.76 -7.13
C GLU A 106 -13.86 -12.90 -6.21
N CYS A 107 -12.53 -13.14 -6.22
CA CYS A 107 -11.58 -12.31 -5.46
C CYS A 107 -11.63 -10.84 -5.88
N CYS A 108 -11.70 -10.56 -7.19
CA CYS A 108 -11.81 -9.19 -7.69
C CYS A 108 -13.09 -8.51 -7.22
N ALA A 109 -14.24 -9.21 -7.32
CA ALA A 109 -15.53 -8.67 -6.90
C ALA A 109 -15.57 -8.41 -5.38
N ALA A 110 -15.08 -9.37 -4.58
CA ALA A 110 -15.01 -9.24 -3.14
C ALA A 110 -14.06 -8.09 -2.71
N ALA A 111 -12.88 -8.01 -3.33
CA ALA A 111 -11.92 -6.94 -3.06
C ALA A 111 -12.48 -5.57 -3.41
N GLN A 112 -13.12 -5.43 -4.57
CA GLN A 112 -13.73 -4.17 -4.99
C GLN A 112 -14.83 -3.72 -4.02
N LYS A 113 -15.68 -4.64 -3.58
CA LYS A 113 -16.74 -4.37 -2.60
C LYS A 113 -16.15 -3.90 -1.27
N ARG A 114 -15.16 -4.62 -0.72
CA ARG A 114 -14.53 -4.25 0.55
C ARG A 114 -13.79 -2.91 0.49
N ILE A 115 -13.06 -2.65 -0.59
CA ILE A 115 -12.37 -1.36 -0.78
C ILE A 115 -13.40 -0.23 -0.82
N ALA A 116 -14.55 -0.41 -1.47
CA ALA A 116 -15.60 0.59 -1.50
C ALA A 116 -16.21 0.84 -0.10
N GLU A 117 -16.57 -0.21 0.62
CA GLU A 117 -17.13 -0.13 1.97
C GLU A 117 -16.22 0.60 2.96
N VAL A 118 -14.92 0.23 2.98
CA VAL A 118 -13.94 0.87 3.85
C VAL A 118 -13.65 2.31 3.40
N GLY A 119 -13.65 2.54 2.09
CA GLY A 119 -13.43 3.86 1.50
C GLY A 119 -14.50 4.88 1.87
N GLU A 120 -15.77 4.46 1.93
CA GLU A 120 -16.89 5.29 2.37
C GLU A 120 -16.81 5.64 3.85
N GLN A 121 -16.37 4.73 4.70
CA GLN A 121 -16.14 5.00 6.13
C GLN A 121 -15.07 6.08 6.30
N GLY A 122 -14.08 6.11 5.44
CA GLY A 122 -12.98 7.05 5.45
C GLY A 122 -12.01 6.85 6.60
N VAL A 123 -10.86 7.48 6.51
CA VAL A 123 -9.80 7.44 7.52
C VAL A 123 -9.62 8.81 8.14
N SER A 124 -9.60 8.89 9.46
CA SER A 124 -9.34 10.14 10.17
C SER A 124 -7.85 10.26 10.50
N LEU A 125 -7.21 11.32 10.00
CA LEU A 125 -5.80 11.62 10.25
C LEU A 125 -5.67 12.84 11.14
N PRO A 126 -4.98 12.76 12.30
CA PRO A 126 -4.73 13.92 13.15
C PRO A 126 -3.65 14.82 12.53
N LEU A 127 -3.93 16.12 12.44
CA LEU A 127 -3.00 17.11 11.85
C LEU A 127 -1.67 17.18 12.60
N GLY A 128 -1.66 16.92 13.90
CA GLY A 128 -0.44 16.94 14.67
C GLY A 128 0.62 15.92 14.24
N THR A 129 0.20 14.81 13.63
CA THR A 129 1.15 13.81 13.09
C THR A 129 1.91 14.35 11.89
N VAL A 130 1.34 15.31 11.17
CA VAL A 130 1.91 15.90 9.96
C VAL A 130 2.84 17.07 10.26
N SER A 131 2.68 17.67 11.43
CA SER A 131 3.46 18.86 11.83
C SER A 131 4.97 18.58 12.01
N GLY A 132 5.37 17.31 12.09
CA GLY A 132 6.76 16.91 12.36
C GLY A 132 7.20 17.16 13.81
N ILE A 133 6.32 17.69 14.65
CA ILE A 133 6.59 17.95 16.07
C ILE A 133 6.17 16.74 16.88
N THR A 134 7.12 16.06 17.51
CA THR A 134 6.90 14.82 18.28
C THR A 134 5.80 14.96 19.35
N TYR A 135 5.72 16.10 20.03
CA TYR A 135 4.70 16.36 21.07
C TYR A 135 3.28 16.52 20.52
N LEU A 136 3.12 16.83 19.24
CA LEU A 136 1.81 16.97 18.57
C LEU A 136 1.37 15.70 17.86
N THR A 137 2.22 14.68 17.79
CA THR A 137 1.92 13.41 17.13
C THR A 137 0.66 12.78 17.75
N GLY A 138 -0.31 12.44 16.91
CA GLY A 138 -1.60 11.89 17.35
C GLY A 138 -2.58 12.90 17.93
N ARG A 139 -2.23 14.17 18.07
CA ARG A 139 -3.05 15.24 18.63
C ARG A 139 -3.49 16.25 17.57
N GLY A 140 -4.45 17.10 17.92
CA GLY A 140 -4.99 18.16 17.07
C GLY A 140 -6.24 17.77 16.28
N PRO A 141 -6.76 18.68 15.46
CA PRO A 141 -7.95 18.44 14.66
C PRO A 141 -7.72 17.30 13.69
N ARG A 142 -8.75 16.47 13.48
CA ARG A 142 -8.70 15.33 12.59
C ARG A 142 -9.26 15.71 11.22
N ILE A 143 -8.51 15.40 10.18
CA ILE A 143 -8.98 15.50 8.78
C ILE A 143 -9.51 14.13 8.39
N ARG A 144 -10.75 14.11 7.89
CA ARG A 144 -11.33 12.92 7.28
C ARG A 144 -10.86 12.81 5.84
N VAL A 145 -10.28 11.68 5.52
CA VAL A 145 -9.83 11.30 4.18
C VAL A 145 -10.73 10.18 3.70
N THR A 146 -11.37 10.38 2.57
CA THR A 146 -12.16 9.33 1.91
C THR A 146 -11.43 8.85 0.67
N PHE A 147 -11.70 7.62 0.29
CA PHE A 147 -11.16 7.06 -0.94
C PHE A 147 -12.21 6.21 -1.64
N THR A 148 -12.11 6.12 -2.94
CA THR A 148 -13.01 5.33 -3.77
C THR A 148 -12.23 4.52 -4.79
N PRO A 149 -12.72 3.34 -5.20
CA PRO A 149 -12.17 2.65 -6.35
C PRO A 149 -12.19 3.59 -7.56
N ALA A 150 -11.07 3.71 -8.28
CA ALA A 150 -10.94 4.55 -9.47
C ALA A 150 -11.09 3.75 -10.78
N GLY A 151 -11.60 2.55 -10.67
CA GLY A 151 -11.80 1.58 -11.74
C GLY A 151 -12.09 0.22 -11.16
N SER A 152 -12.00 -0.83 -11.96
CA SER A 152 -12.12 -2.21 -11.48
C SER A 152 -10.81 -2.71 -10.87
N VAL A 153 -10.94 -3.64 -9.93
CA VAL A 153 -9.83 -4.48 -9.49
C VAL A 153 -9.55 -5.49 -10.60
N TYR A 154 -8.29 -5.71 -10.92
CA TYR A 154 -7.89 -6.75 -11.87
C TYR A 154 -6.94 -7.75 -11.20
N SER A 155 -6.95 -8.96 -11.72
CA SER A 155 -6.17 -10.08 -11.22
C SER A 155 -5.18 -10.56 -12.28
N GLU A 156 -4.05 -11.07 -11.81
CA GLU A 156 -3.02 -11.71 -12.60
C GLU A 156 -2.50 -12.94 -11.88
N PHE A 157 -2.30 -14.04 -12.59
CA PHE A 157 -1.66 -15.22 -12.05
C PHE A 157 -0.17 -15.20 -12.41
N CYS A 158 0.67 -15.35 -11.39
CA CYS A 158 2.12 -15.47 -11.55
C CYS A 158 2.55 -16.85 -11.10
N SER A 159 3.01 -17.69 -12.02
CA SER A 159 3.56 -19.00 -11.68
C SER A 159 5.09 -18.94 -11.63
N THR A 160 5.67 -19.58 -10.65
CA THR A 160 7.12 -19.71 -10.48
C THR A 160 7.49 -21.17 -10.27
N LEU A 161 8.57 -21.59 -10.93
CA LEU A 161 9.20 -22.88 -10.72
C LEU A 161 10.61 -22.62 -10.21
N SER A 162 10.92 -23.10 -9.02
CA SER A 162 12.23 -22.93 -8.40
C SER A 162 12.80 -24.28 -7.97
N SER A 163 14.11 -24.46 -8.11
CA SER A 163 14.79 -25.63 -7.57
C SER A 163 14.83 -25.55 -6.04
N SER A 164 14.46 -26.63 -5.38
CA SER A 164 14.42 -26.74 -3.92
C SER A 164 15.29 -27.90 -3.45
N GLY A 165 16.57 -27.91 -3.84
CA GLY A 165 17.51 -28.96 -3.54
C GLY A 165 17.98 -29.73 -4.77
N ILE A 166 18.57 -30.92 -4.57
CA ILE A 166 19.24 -31.67 -5.64
C ILE A 166 18.24 -32.28 -6.63
N ASN A 167 17.05 -32.67 -6.14
CA ASN A 167 16.07 -33.41 -6.94
C ASN A 167 14.63 -32.92 -6.69
N GLN A 168 14.45 -31.73 -6.14
CA GLN A 168 13.13 -31.17 -5.85
C GLN A 168 12.94 -29.85 -6.58
N SER A 169 11.75 -29.68 -7.14
CA SER A 169 11.31 -28.41 -7.75
C SER A 169 10.01 -27.96 -7.08
N LEU A 170 10.00 -26.72 -6.66
CA LEU A 170 8.83 -26.08 -6.07
C LEU A 170 8.09 -25.31 -7.17
N TYR A 171 6.86 -25.74 -7.46
CA TYR A 171 5.93 -25.03 -8.32
C TYR A 171 4.93 -24.27 -7.47
N ARG A 172 4.91 -22.94 -7.62
CA ARG A 172 4.03 -22.05 -6.88
C ARG A 172 3.23 -21.18 -7.85
N VAL A 173 1.95 -21.05 -7.57
CA VAL A 173 1.05 -20.14 -8.29
C VAL A 173 0.56 -19.08 -7.32
N ASN A 174 0.84 -17.83 -7.65
CA ASN A 174 0.42 -16.67 -6.90
C ASN A 174 -0.71 -15.96 -7.66
N LEU A 175 -1.72 -15.52 -6.93
CA LEU A 175 -2.73 -14.59 -7.40
C LEU A 175 -2.33 -13.18 -6.96
N ARG A 176 -2.14 -12.29 -7.91
CA ARG A 176 -1.91 -10.87 -7.69
C ARG A 176 -3.16 -10.09 -8.02
N LEU A 177 -3.68 -9.36 -7.04
CA LEU A 177 -4.74 -8.39 -7.24
C LEU A 177 -4.15 -6.99 -7.30
N THR A 178 -4.65 -6.17 -8.22
CA THR A 178 -4.26 -4.77 -8.32
C THR A 178 -5.50 -3.90 -8.42
N ALA A 179 -5.58 -2.91 -7.52
CA ALA A 179 -6.65 -1.94 -7.45
C ALA A 179 -6.12 -0.52 -7.72
N SER A 180 -6.85 0.26 -8.51
CA SER A 180 -6.63 1.69 -8.63
C SER A 180 -7.59 2.41 -7.69
N ILE A 181 -7.07 3.22 -6.81
CA ILE A 181 -7.84 3.91 -5.76
C ILE A 181 -7.64 5.41 -5.91
N ARG A 182 -8.73 6.16 -5.88
CA ARG A 182 -8.72 7.62 -5.87
C ARG A 182 -8.86 8.11 -4.44
N LEU A 183 -7.82 8.75 -3.96
CA LEU A 183 -7.77 9.46 -2.69
C LEU A 183 -8.42 10.84 -2.86
N ILE A 184 -9.34 11.18 -1.97
CA ILE A 184 -10.05 12.46 -1.97
C ILE A 184 -9.87 13.10 -0.59
N MET A 185 -9.23 14.24 -0.57
CA MET A 185 -9.09 15.08 0.62
C MET A 185 -9.24 16.56 0.24
N PRO A 186 -9.50 17.46 1.19
CA PRO A 186 -9.64 18.89 0.90
C PRO A 186 -8.45 19.46 0.13
N GLY A 187 -8.70 19.86 -1.13
CA GLY A 187 -7.69 20.45 -2.01
C GLY A 187 -6.70 19.50 -2.66
N ILE A 188 -6.87 18.18 -2.51
CA ILE A 188 -6.00 17.16 -3.14
C ILE A 188 -6.85 15.99 -3.62
N SER A 189 -6.64 15.59 -4.87
CA SER A 189 -7.15 14.35 -5.43
C SER A 189 -6.00 13.63 -6.12
N ARG A 190 -5.72 12.40 -5.71
CA ARG A 190 -4.66 11.57 -6.29
C ARG A 190 -5.16 10.16 -6.54
N SER A 191 -4.65 9.52 -7.59
CA SER A 191 -4.84 8.10 -7.83
C SER A 191 -3.58 7.36 -7.45
N ILE A 192 -3.76 6.28 -6.68
CA ILE A 192 -2.70 5.35 -6.27
C ILE A 192 -3.04 3.96 -6.77
N LYS A 193 -2.03 3.17 -7.10
CA LYS A 193 -2.17 1.75 -7.39
C LYS A 193 -1.71 0.96 -6.18
N VAL A 194 -2.56 0.04 -5.74
CA VAL A 194 -2.27 -0.86 -4.63
C VAL A 194 -2.33 -2.28 -5.17
N SER A 195 -1.35 -3.09 -4.84
CA SER A 195 -1.32 -4.50 -5.22
C SER A 195 -1.12 -5.38 -3.99
N SER A 196 -1.76 -6.53 -4.01
CA SER A 196 -1.58 -7.60 -3.04
C SER A 196 -1.36 -8.91 -3.77
N GLU A 197 -0.52 -9.77 -3.23
CA GLU A 197 -0.18 -11.06 -3.80
C GLU A 197 -0.31 -12.14 -2.74
N ALA A 198 -0.96 -13.25 -3.10
CA ALA A 198 -1.12 -14.41 -2.24
C ALA A 198 -0.83 -15.69 -3.02
N ALA A 199 -0.13 -16.63 -2.40
CA ALA A 199 0.03 -17.97 -2.94
C ALA A 199 -1.31 -18.72 -2.84
N ILE A 200 -1.80 -19.22 -3.96
CA ILE A 200 -3.08 -19.95 -4.04
C ILE A 200 -2.89 -21.45 -4.25
N ALA A 201 -1.76 -21.84 -4.81
CA ALA A 201 -1.41 -23.23 -4.99
C ALA A 201 0.11 -23.40 -4.94
N GLU A 202 0.55 -24.49 -4.30
CA GLU A 202 1.95 -24.86 -4.20
C GLU A 202 2.08 -26.37 -4.32
N SER A 203 3.04 -26.83 -5.13
CA SER A 203 3.32 -28.25 -5.30
C SER A 203 4.81 -28.49 -5.36
N ILE A 204 5.27 -29.52 -4.66
CA ILE A 204 6.65 -29.97 -4.71
C ILE A 204 6.73 -31.16 -5.65
N ILE A 205 7.55 -31.04 -6.68
CA ILE A 205 7.84 -32.11 -7.63
C ILE A 205 9.16 -32.74 -7.17
N VAL A 206 9.10 -34.02 -6.85
CA VAL A 206 10.30 -34.79 -6.50
C VAL A 206 10.78 -35.55 -7.74
N GLY A 207 11.98 -35.23 -8.19
CA GLY A 207 12.65 -35.91 -9.28
C GLY A 207 13.49 -37.10 -8.82
N GLU A 208 14.15 -37.79 -9.76
CA GLU A 208 15.16 -38.81 -9.44
C GLU A 208 16.44 -38.12 -8.93
N VAL A 209 17.07 -38.74 -7.97
CA VAL A 209 18.43 -38.36 -7.57
C VAL A 209 19.37 -38.83 -8.68
N PRO A 210 20.09 -37.93 -9.37
CA PRO A 210 21.08 -38.35 -10.36
C PRO A 210 22.10 -39.26 -9.67
N GLN A 211 22.47 -40.34 -10.35
CA GLN A 211 23.48 -41.25 -9.83
C GLN A 211 24.83 -40.58 -9.62
N VAL A 212 25.09 -39.53 -10.37
CA VAL A 212 26.26 -38.65 -10.22
C VAL A 212 25.77 -37.21 -10.16
N TYR A 213 25.98 -36.58 -9.02
CA TYR A 213 25.76 -35.15 -8.86
C TYR A 213 27.09 -34.44 -8.62
N THR A 214 27.46 -33.58 -9.53
CA THR A 214 28.68 -32.76 -9.45
C THR A 214 28.29 -31.30 -9.48
N ASN A 215 28.52 -30.59 -8.37
CA ASN A 215 28.43 -29.14 -8.33
C ASN A 215 29.79 -28.57 -8.70
N VAL A 216 29.91 -28.07 -9.91
CA VAL A 216 31.17 -27.51 -10.44
C VAL A 216 31.09 -26.00 -10.30
N GLU A 217 31.86 -25.41 -9.41
CA GLU A 217 31.93 -23.95 -9.23
C GLU A 217 33.03 -23.31 -10.15
N SER A 218 33.96 -24.09 -10.68
CA SER A 218 35.03 -23.60 -11.54
C SER A 218 35.29 -24.50 -12.74
N THR A 219 35.93 -23.94 -13.77
CA THR A 219 36.33 -24.67 -15.01
C THR A 219 37.39 -25.75 -14.70
N ASP A 220 38.22 -25.53 -13.68
CA ASP A 220 39.24 -26.48 -13.27
C ASP A 220 38.67 -27.72 -12.58
N ASP A 221 37.53 -27.57 -11.90
CA ASP A 221 36.83 -28.70 -11.26
C ASP A 221 36.18 -29.61 -12.32
N MET A 222 35.84 -29.09 -13.52
CA MET A 222 35.30 -29.90 -14.62
C MET A 222 36.28 -30.95 -15.10
N LEU A 223 37.59 -30.69 -15.07
CA LEU A 223 38.62 -31.59 -15.55
C LEU A 223 38.85 -32.78 -14.62
N ASN A 224 38.48 -32.68 -13.36
CA ASN A 224 38.59 -33.74 -12.35
C ASN A 224 37.41 -34.73 -12.32
N LEU A 225 36.41 -34.50 -13.18
CA LEU A 225 35.16 -35.26 -13.21
C LEU A 225 35.15 -36.36 -14.29
N VAL A 226 36.22 -36.55 -15.03
CA VAL A 226 36.30 -37.65 -15.98
C VAL A 226 36.38 -38.96 -15.21
N PRO A 227 35.39 -39.88 -15.32
CA PRO A 227 35.48 -41.17 -14.71
C PRO A 227 36.67 -41.90 -15.31
N THR A 228 37.67 -42.24 -14.49
CA THR A 228 38.71 -43.19 -14.91
C THR A 228 38.06 -44.55 -14.87
N GLU A 229 37.79 -45.12 -16.07
CA GLU A 229 37.41 -46.52 -16.15
C GLU A 229 38.49 -47.38 -15.49
N PRO A 230 38.11 -48.37 -14.66
CA PRO A 230 39.06 -49.33 -14.18
C PRO A 230 39.57 -50.09 -15.42
N LEU A 231 40.86 -49.98 -15.69
CA LEU A 231 41.55 -50.83 -16.65
C LEU A 231 41.59 -52.25 -16.07
N ASP A 232 40.81 -53.17 -16.67
CA ASP A 232 40.92 -54.62 -16.45
C ASP A 232 42.27 -55.15 -16.96
#